data_a8b952ad76226d468c33664ef121a254
#
_entry.id   a8b952ad76226d468c33664ef121a254
#
_cell.length_a   1.000
_cell.length_b   1.000
_cell.length_c   1.000
_cell.angle_alpha   90.00
_cell.angle_beta   90.00
_cell.angle_gamma   90.00
#
_symmetry.space_group_name_H-M   'P 1'
#
loop_
_entity.id
_entity.type
_entity.pdbx_description
1 polymer ?
#
loop_
_entity_poly.entity_id
_entity_poly.type
_entity_poly.pdbx_seq_one_letter_code
_entity_poly.pdbx_strand_id
1 'polypeptide(L)'
;MTDLDAMTLRNAYDHQLRASVPDPLPAGVTVDRDGPLVRLLGLDHGGFLTYRDLDGLTGAALDGLIARQVEFFRARGESVEWKWHGHDEPADLPERLRAAGFVPEEPETVVIGPVAPLAAALPVVPEGVRLREVTSRADLDRIVAMEEAVWNADRSHLATGLEKEIAADPQSITVVVAEAGDEVVSAGWVRYVPGTGFATLWGGSTLVPWRRRGIYRALVTYRARLAAQRDRTLLQVDASDESRPILQRLGLVPVTTTTPYVYTP
;
A
#
# COMPACT_ATOMS: atom_id res chain seq x y z
N MET A 1 9.40 -26.02 7.98
CA MET A 1 8.55 -24.87 7.59
C MET A 1 8.34 -24.98 6.09
N THR A 2 7.12 -25.25 5.63
CA THR A 2 6.81 -25.42 4.20
C THR A 2 7.14 -24.10 3.48
N ASP A 3 8.02 -24.16 2.48
CA ASP A 3 8.24 -23.03 1.58
C ASP A 3 6.90 -22.75 0.89
N LEU A 4 6.27 -21.62 1.22
CA LEU A 4 5.06 -21.16 0.55
C LEU A 4 5.48 -20.70 -0.85
N ASP A 5 4.99 -21.38 -1.88
CA ASP A 5 5.27 -21.00 -3.26
C ASP A 5 4.53 -19.71 -3.65
N ALA A 6 5.00 -19.05 -4.71
CA ALA A 6 4.46 -17.78 -5.17
C ALA A 6 2.96 -17.87 -5.54
N MET A 7 2.50 -19.01 -6.03
CA MET A 7 1.10 -19.23 -6.40
C MET A 7 0.20 -19.31 -5.17
N THR A 8 0.62 -20.02 -4.13
CA THR A 8 -0.11 -20.11 -2.86
C THR A 8 -0.22 -18.72 -2.19
N LEU A 9 0.88 -17.95 -2.20
CA LEU A 9 0.90 -16.58 -1.65
C LEU A 9 0.00 -15.63 -2.47
N ARG A 10 0.02 -15.73 -3.81
CA ARG A 10 -0.85 -14.94 -4.67
C ARG A 10 -2.32 -15.26 -4.43
N ASN A 11 -2.69 -16.54 -4.35
CA ASN A 11 -4.06 -16.94 -4.04
C ASN A 11 -4.52 -16.39 -2.68
N ALA A 12 -3.68 -16.43 -1.65
CA ALA A 12 -4.00 -15.82 -0.37
C ALA A 12 -4.21 -14.30 -0.48
N TYR A 13 -3.37 -13.62 -1.25
CA TYR A 13 -3.51 -12.18 -1.55
C TYR A 13 -4.83 -11.87 -2.24
N ASP A 14 -5.16 -12.59 -3.32
CA ASP A 14 -6.38 -12.37 -4.09
C ASP A 14 -7.65 -12.60 -3.24
N HIS A 15 -7.62 -13.59 -2.36
CA HIS A 15 -8.79 -13.91 -1.53
C HIS A 15 -8.93 -13.01 -0.29
N GLN A 16 -7.84 -12.52 0.29
CA GLN A 16 -7.87 -11.82 1.57
C GLN A 16 -7.66 -10.32 1.46
N LEU A 17 -6.87 -9.83 0.47
CA LEU A 17 -6.52 -8.41 0.37
C LEU A 17 -7.22 -7.68 -0.78
N ARG A 18 -7.35 -8.32 -1.95
CA ARG A 18 -8.04 -7.69 -3.08
C ARG A 18 -9.52 -7.48 -2.74
N ALA A 19 -10.04 -6.31 -3.09
CA ALA A 19 -11.39 -5.87 -2.73
C ALA A 19 -11.68 -5.81 -1.21
N SER A 20 -10.66 -5.89 -0.36
CA SER A 20 -10.83 -5.64 1.07
C SER A 20 -11.17 -4.16 1.31
N VAL A 21 -12.03 -3.94 2.30
CA VAL A 21 -12.49 -2.61 2.69
C VAL A 21 -12.12 -2.42 4.16
N PRO A 22 -11.55 -1.27 4.54
CA PRO A 22 -11.32 -0.97 5.96
C PRO A 22 -12.61 -1.06 6.78
N ASP A 23 -12.51 -1.59 7.98
CA ASP A 23 -13.61 -1.63 8.93
C ASP A 23 -13.03 -1.40 10.36
N PRO A 24 -13.35 -0.27 11.02
CA PRO A 24 -14.21 0.84 10.55
C PRO A 24 -13.60 1.65 9.40
N LEU A 25 -14.45 2.31 8.62
CA LEU A 25 -14.01 3.27 7.60
C LEU A 25 -13.44 4.54 8.27
N PRO A 26 -12.35 5.11 7.74
CA PRO A 26 -11.89 6.44 8.16
C PRO A 26 -12.97 7.52 7.93
N ALA A 27 -12.94 8.58 8.74
CA ALA A 27 -13.90 9.66 8.64
C ALA A 27 -13.92 10.30 7.24
N GLY A 28 -15.11 10.41 6.66
CA GLY A 28 -15.33 10.97 5.31
C GLY A 28 -15.16 9.95 4.17
N VAL A 29 -14.65 8.75 4.45
CA VAL A 29 -14.53 7.68 3.45
C VAL A 29 -15.86 6.92 3.36
N THR A 30 -16.29 6.66 2.13
CA THR A 30 -17.49 5.85 1.85
C THR A 30 -17.16 4.77 0.82
N VAL A 31 -17.97 3.71 0.81
CA VAL A 31 -17.84 2.58 -0.12
C VAL A 31 -19.07 2.51 -1.00
N ASP A 32 -18.86 2.38 -2.29
CA ASP A 32 -19.89 2.11 -3.29
C ASP A 32 -19.47 0.90 -4.16
N ARG A 33 -20.40 0.33 -4.89
CA ARG A 33 -20.15 -0.85 -5.76
C ARG A 33 -20.83 -0.66 -7.11
N ASP A 34 -20.09 -1.09 -8.17
CA ASP A 34 -20.64 -1.20 -9.53
C ASP A 34 -20.20 -2.54 -10.11
N GLY A 35 -21.08 -3.53 -10.07
CA GLY A 35 -20.76 -4.90 -10.45
C GLY A 35 -19.60 -5.44 -9.60
N PRO A 36 -18.51 -5.91 -10.21
CA PRO A 36 -17.36 -6.47 -9.50
C PRO A 36 -16.51 -5.40 -8.80
N LEU A 37 -16.64 -4.12 -9.18
CA LEU A 37 -15.81 -3.05 -8.64
C LEU A 37 -16.28 -2.58 -7.27
N VAL A 38 -15.32 -2.33 -6.40
CA VAL A 38 -15.48 -1.61 -5.14
C VAL A 38 -14.87 -0.22 -5.32
N ARG A 39 -15.67 0.83 -5.11
CA ARG A 39 -15.25 2.22 -5.08
C ARG A 39 -15.01 2.67 -3.65
N LEU A 40 -13.81 3.11 -3.33
CA LEU A 40 -13.52 3.85 -2.11
C LEU A 40 -13.51 5.33 -2.47
N LEU A 41 -14.36 6.12 -1.81
CA LEU A 41 -14.60 7.53 -2.10
C LEU A 41 -14.25 8.38 -0.89
N GLY A 42 -13.81 9.63 -1.12
CA GLY A 42 -13.46 10.56 -0.04
C GLY A 42 -12.08 10.31 0.57
N LEU A 43 -11.21 9.58 -0.13
CA LEU A 43 -9.80 9.50 0.23
C LEU A 43 -9.11 10.84 -0.11
N ASP A 44 -8.08 11.20 0.65
CA ASP A 44 -7.41 12.51 0.50
C ASP A 44 -6.65 12.67 -0.84
N HIS A 45 -6.49 11.58 -1.61
CA HIS A 45 -5.80 11.55 -2.92
C HIS A 45 -6.73 11.20 -4.10
N GLY A 46 -8.05 11.19 -3.89
CA GLY A 46 -9.05 10.84 -4.91
C GLY A 46 -9.74 9.50 -4.66
N GLY A 47 -10.57 9.07 -5.61
CA GLY A 47 -11.22 7.77 -5.54
C GLY A 47 -10.25 6.61 -5.80
N PHE A 48 -10.61 5.43 -5.29
CA PHE A 48 -9.84 4.21 -5.52
C PHE A 48 -10.77 3.07 -5.94
N LEU A 49 -10.42 2.40 -7.04
CA LEU A 49 -11.15 1.25 -7.58
C LEU A 49 -10.35 -0.02 -7.33
N THR A 50 -10.97 -0.96 -6.65
CA THR A 50 -10.41 -2.30 -6.44
C THR A 50 -11.44 -3.37 -6.73
N TYR A 51 -10.96 -4.60 -6.99
CA TYR A 51 -11.77 -5.77 -7.31
C TYR A 51 -10.94 -7.03 -7.06
N ARG A 52 -11.58 -8.16 -6.90
CA ARG A 52 -10.87 -9.43 -6.87
C ARG A 52 -10.70 -10.01 -8.27
N ASP A 53 -11.77 -10.01 -9.05
CA ASP A 53 -11.84 -10.38 -10.46
C ASP A 53 -12.93 -9.54 -11.14
N LEU A 54 -13.07 -9.61 -12.47
CA LEU A 54 -14.05 -8.84 -13.22
C LEU A 54 -15.29 -9.67 -13.61
N ASP A 55 -15.58 -10.77 -12.91
CA ASP A 55 -16.76 -11.63 -13.14
C ASP A 55 -16.89 -12.10 -14.61
N GLY A 56 -15.76 -12.29 -15.31
CA GLY A 56 -15.71 -12.70 -16.70
C GLY A 56 -16.14 -11.61 -17.70
N LEU A 57 -16.26 -10.36 -17.31
CA LEU A 57 -16.58 -9.25 -18.22
C LEU A 57 -15.48 -9.06 -19.25
N THR A 58 -15.88 -8.98 -20.53
CA THR A 58 -15.00 -8.77 -21.69
C THR A 58 -15.68 -7.87 -22.71
N GLY A 59 -14.92 -7.40 -23.73
CA GLY A 59 -15.46 -6.65 -24.87
C GLY A 59 -16.31 -5.45 -24.45
N ALA A 60 -17.44 -5.25 -25.12
CA ALA A 60 -18.33 -4.11 -24.90
C ALA A 60 -18.90 -4.02 -23.47
N ALA A 61 -19.07 -5.16 -22.77
CA ALA A 61 -19.55 -5.15 -21.39
C ALA A 61 -18.51 -4.55 -20.44
N LEU A 62 -17.23 -4.88 -20.64
CA LEU A 62 -16.11 -4.27 -19.88
C LEU A 62 -15.92 -2.80 -20.24
N ASP A 63 -16.00 -2.45 -21.55
CA ASP A 63 -15.96 -1.03 -21.97
C ASP A 63 -17.07 -0.21 -21.30
N GLY A 64 -18.27 -0.78 -21.20
CA GLY A 64 -19.40 -0.17 -20.51
C GLY A 64 -19.15 0.02 -19.00
N LEU A 65 -18.51 -0.95 -18.34
CA LEU A 65 -18.11 -0.82 -16.93
C LEU A 65 -17.10 0.33 -16.74
N ILE A 66 -16.06 0.37 -17.60
CA ILE A 66 -15.02 1.42 -17.54
C ILE A 66 -15.64 2.81 -17.81
N ALA A 67 -16.50 2.92 -18.84
CA ALA A 67 -17.17 4.19 -19.17
C ALA A 67 -18.02 4.72 -18.01
N ARG A 68 -18.71 3.85 -17.27
CA ARG A 68 -19.46 4.27 -16.08
C ARG A 68 -18.55 4.82 -14.97
N GLN A 69 -17.32 4.27 -14.80
CA GLN A 69 -16.38 4.84 -13.84
C GLN A 69 -15.94 6.24 -14.26
N VAL A 70 -15.55 6.40 -15.52
CA VAL A 70 -15.18 7.70 -16.09
C VAL A 70 -16.29 8.74 -15.86
N GLU A 71 -17.54 8.39 -16.19
CA GLU A 71 -18.68 9.31 -16.02
C GLU A 71 -18.95 9.64 -14.55
N PHE A 72 -18.89 8.62 -13.67
CA PHE A 72 -19.12 8.79 -12.23
C PHE A 72 -18.10 9.77 -11.62
N PHE A 73 -16.80 9.58 -11.89
CA PHE A 73 -15.76 10.43 -11.31
C PHE A 73 -15.68 11.81 -12.01
N ARG A 74 -15.98 11.88 -13.31
CA ARG A 74 -16.11 13.16 -14.02
C ARG A 74 -17.23 14.02 -13.42
N ALA A 75 -18.41 13.45 -13.14
CA ALA A 75 -19.52 14.16 -12.54
C ALA A 75 -19.21 14.70 -11.14
N ARG A 76 -18.24 14.09 -10.45
CA ARG A 76 -17.75 14.50 -9.12
C ARG A 76 -16.58 15.49 -9.18
N GLY A 77 -15.94 15.65 -10.34
CA GLY A 77 -14.69 16.41 -10.46
C GLY A 77 -13.54 15.77 -9.65
N GLU A 78 -13.56 14.46 -9.47
CA GLU A 78 -12.67 13.71 -8.60
C GLU A 78 -11.80 12.77 -9.44
N SER A 79 -10.48 12.79 -9.23
CA SER A 79 -9.58 11.80 -9.83
C SER A 79 -9.81 10.41 -9.23
N VAL A 80 -9.44 9.38 -9.98
CA VAL A 80 -9.58 8.00 -9.51
C VAL A 80 -8.44 7.12 -9.98
N GLU A 81 -7.96 6.26 -9.08
CA GLU A 81 -7.04 5.19 -9.39
C GLU A 81 -7.79 3.87 -9.61
N TRP A 82 -7.53 3.21 -10.73
CA TRP A 82 -7.85 1.80 -10.97
C TRP A 82 -6.61 0.96 -10.75
N LYS A 83 -6.60 0.16 -9.71
CA LYS A 83 -5.47 -0.70 -9.39
C LYS A 83 -5.55 -1.99 -10.20
N TRP A 84 -4.75 -2.07 -11.29
CA TRP A 84 -4.61 -3.26 -12.13
C TRP A 84 -3.50 -4.17 -11.63
N HIS A 85 -3.70 -5.50 -11.76
CA HIS A 85 -2.69 -6.49 -11.44
C HIS A 85 -2.29 -7.28 -12.68
N GLY A 86 -1.01 -7.61 -12.81
CA GLY A 86 -0.45 -8.24 -14.00
C GLY A 86 -0.96 -9.65 -14.33
N HIS A 87 -1.77 -10.24 -13.46
CA HIS A 87 -2.45 -11.52 -13.67
C HIS A 87 -3.97 -11.38 -13.84
N ASP A 88 -4.47 -10.16 -13.96
CA ASP A 88 -5.90 -9.93 -14.17
C ASP A 88 -6.33 -10.32 -15.58
N GLU A 89 -7.55 -10.84 -15.66
CA GLU A 89 -8.24 -11.13 -16.91
C GLU A 89 -9.42 -10.14 -17.10
N PRO A 90 -9.69 -9.73 -18.35
CA PRO A 90 -8.99 -10.10 -19.57
C PRO A 90 -7.67 -9.35 -19.75
N ALA A 91 -6.74 -9.96 -20.47
CA ALA A 91 -5.38 -9.42 -20.66
C ALA A 91 -5.33 -8.06 -21.39
N ASP A 92 -6.39 -7.69 -22.10
CA ASP A 92 -6.52 -6.40 -22.81
C ASP A 92 -7.12 -5.27 -21.94
N LEU A 93 -7.33 -5.50 -20.64
CA LEU A 93 -7.81 -4.47 -19.72
C LEU A 93 -6.92 -3.21 -19.69
N PRO A 94 -5.59 -3.27 -19.69
CA PRO A 94 -4.72 -2.11 -19.77
C PRO A 94 -4.94 -1.21 -20.99
N GLU A 95 -5.14 -1.81 -22.15
CA GLU A 95 -5.42 -1.09 -23.40
C GLU A 95 -6.78 -0.39 -23.35
N ARG A 96 -7.80 -1.04 -22.78
CA ARG A 96 -9.14 -0.46 -22.60
C ARG A 96 -9.14 0.70 -21.64
N LEU A 97 -8.40 0.59 -20.52
CA LEU A 97 -8.23 1.68 -19.55
C LEU A 97 -7.59 2.91 -20.23
N ARG A 98 -6.50 2.70 -20.99
CA ARG A 98 -5.85 3.80 -21.74
C ARG A 98 -6.80 4.43 -22.77
N ALA A 99 -7.57 3.62 -23.50
CA ALA A 99 -8.56 4.11 -24.47
C ALA A 99 -9.68 4.95 -23.80
N ALA A 100 -9.98 4.69 -22.52
CA ALA A 100 -10.94 5.45 -21.73
C ALA A 100 -10.34 6.68 -21.02
N GLY A 101 -9.04 6.96 -21.23
CA GLY A 101 -8.37 8.14 -20.69
C GLY A 101 -7.63 7.93 -19.37
N PHE A 102 -7.52 6.68 -18.89
CA PHE A 102 -6.65 6.39 -17.76
C PHE A 102 -5.18 6.39 -18.18
N VAL A 103 -4.33 6.97 -17.34
CA VAL A 103 -2.88 7.03 -17.55
C VAL A 103 -2.20 6.09 -16.56
N PRO A 104 -1.36 5.14 -17.05
CA PRO A 104 -0.61 4.26 -16.14
C PRO A 104 0.49 5.04 -15.43
N GLU A 105 0.67 4.73 -14.14
CA GLU A 105 1.83 5.14 -13.35
C GLU A 105 2.91 4.04 -13.36
N GLU A 106 3.99 4.26 -12.60
CA GLU A 106 5.08 3.29 -12.49
C GLU A 106 4.58 1.97 -11.88
N PRO A 107 4.89 0.83 -12.50
CA PRO A 107 4.49 -0.46 -11.97
C PRO A 107 5.28 -0.81 -10.72
N GLU A 108 4.63 -1.52 -9.81
CA GLU A 108 5.22 -2.06 -8.61
C GLU A 108 5.15 -3.60 -8.61
N THR A 109 6.01 -4.24 -7.84
CA THR A 109 5.97 -5.68 -7.64
C THR A 109 5.33 -6.00 -6.29
N VAL A 110 4.23 -6.73 -6.31
CA VAL A 110 3.64 -7.28 -5.09
C VAL A 110 4.54 -8.39 -4.56
N VAL A 111 5.15 -8.16 -3.40
CA VAL A 111 5.97 -9.16 -2.72
C VAL A 111 5.32 -9.58 -1.41
N ILE A 112 5.33 -10.87 -1.12
CA ILE A 112 4.70 -11.45 0.07
C ILE A 112 5.66 -12.44 0.74
N GLY A 113 5.66 -12.46 2.06
CA GLY A 113 6.47 -13.42 2.80
C GLY A 113 5.96 -13.68 4.22
N PRO A 114 6.41 -14.76 4.87
CA PRO A 114 6.01 -15.07 6.23
C PRO A 114 6.58 -14.06 7.23
N VAL A 115 5.74 -13.66 8.19
CA VAL A 115 6.12 -12.74 9.28
C VAL A 115 7.17 -13.36 10.21
N ALA A 116 7.03 -14.63 10.55
CA ALA A 116 7.79 -15.25 11.63
C ALA A 116 9.34 -15.19 11.46
N PRO A 117 9.93 -15.47 10.28
CA PRO A 117 11.38 -15.36 10.11
C PRO A 117 11.91 -13.94 10.29
N LEU A 118 11.14 -12.94 9.79
CA LEU A 118 11.49 -11.54 9.92
C LEU A 118 11.36 -11.04 11.35
N ALA A 119 10.30 -11.44 12.04
CA ALA A 119 10.05 -11.08 13.44
C ALA A 119 11.06 -11.68 14.42
N ALA A 120 11.67 -12.83 14.07
CA ALA A 120 12.72 -13.44 14.88
C ALA A 120 14.04 -12.64 14.86
N ALA A 121 14.27 -11.84 13.84
CA ALA A 121 15.44 -10.97 13.76
C ALA A 121 15.29 -9.70 14.63
N LEU A 122 16.42 -9.15 15.09
CA LEU A 122 16.43 -7.84 15.72
C LEU A 122 16.63 -6.75 14.64
N PRO A 123 15.90 -5.63 14.73
CA PRO A 123 16.16 -4.50 13.85
C PRO A 123 17.52 -3.90 14.18
N VAL A 124 18.42 -3.87 13.19
CA VAL A 124 19.75 -3.27 13.35
C VAL A 124 19.75 -1.92 12.67
N VAL A 125 19.91 -0.86 13.46
CA VAL A 125 20.03 0.53 13.01
C VAL A 125 21.47 1.02 13.13
N PRO A 126 21.89 2.02 12.32
CA PRO A 126 23.20 2.64 12.49
C PRO A 126 23.28 3.41 13.80
N GLU A 127 24.52 3.64 14.25
CA GLU A 127 24.78 4.44 15.46
C GLU A 127 24.12 5.84 15.34
N GLY A 128 23.53 6.29 16.44
CA GLY A 128 22.82 7.57 16.50
C GLY A 128 21.41 7.55 15.91
N VAL A 129 20.94 6.42 15.35
CA VAL A 129 19.57 6.27 14.85
C VAL A 129 18.75 5.43 15.83
N ARG A 130 17.52 5.87 16.10
CA ARG A 130 16.53 5.11 16.89
C ARG A 130 15.23 4.90 16.10
N LEU A 131 14.54 3.81 16.36
CA LEU A 131 13.17 3.58 15.86
C LEU A 131 12.17 3.97 16.95
N ARG A 132 11.10 4.67 16.56
CA ARG A 132 10.04 5.09 17.48
C ARG A 132 8.67 4.98 16.80
N GLU A 133 7.68 4.46 17.53
CA GLU A 133 6.27 4.51 17.14
C GLU A 133 5.72 5.91 17.43
N VAL A 134 4.89 6.43 16.51
CA VAL A 134 4.36 7.79 16.57
C VAL A 134 2.89 7.84 16.22
N THR A 135 2.16 8.76 16.87
CA THR A 135 0.74 9.00 16.64
C THR A 135 0.37 10.48 16.67
N SER A 136 1.29 11.35 17.15
CA SER A 136 0.99 12.78 17.28
C SER A 136 0.99 13.49 15.93
N ARG A 137 0.11 14.47 15.75
CA ARG A 137 0.10 15.31 14.55
C ARG A 137 1.46 15.94 14.26
N ALA A 138 2.17 16.41 15.27
CA ALA A 138 3.50 16.97 15.10
C ALA A 138 4.51 15.98 14.53
N ASP A 139 4.45 14.71 14.92
CA ASP A 139 5.28 13.66 14.32
C ASP A 139 4.87 13.34 12.89
N LEU A 140 3.56 13.33 12.60
CA LEU A 140 3.05 13.10 11.23
C LEU A 140 3.47 14.24 10.28
N ASP A 141 3.45 15.49 10.75
CA ASP A 141 3.94 16.64 9.99
C ASP A 141 5.46 16.54 9.70
N ARG A 142 6.25 16.00 10.62
CA ARG A 142 7.69 15.73 10.40
C ARG A 142 7.91 14.61 9.36
N ILE A 143 7.02 13.62 9.31
CA ILE A 143 7.02 12.59 8.26
C ILE A 143 6.73 13.23 6.90
N VAL A 144 5.73 14.11 6.81
CA VAL A 144 5.43 14.85 5.57
C VAL A 144 6.65 15.60 5.08
N ALA A 145 7.31 16.39 5.94
CA ALA A 145 8.50 17.14 5.55
C ALA A 145 9.64 16.23 5.02
N MET A 146 9.82 15.06 5.62
CA MET A 146 10.78 14.05 5.16
C MET A 146 10.37 13.47 3.80
N GLU A 147 9.09 13.10 3.62
CA GLU A 147 8.57 12.55 2.36
C GLU A 147 8.67 13.58 1.22
N GLU A 148 8.33 14.84 1.47
CA GLU A 148 8.48 15.93 0.49
C GLU A 148 9.93 16.12 0.06
N ALA A 149 10.88 16.03 1.01
CA ALA A 149 12.30 16.10 0.71
C ALA A 149 12.80 14.89 -0.09
N VAL A 150 12.21 13.72 0.07
CA VAL A 150 12.56 12.51 -0.70
C VAL A 150 12.01 12.55 -2.12
N TRP A 151 10.74 12.93 -2.27
CA TRP A 151 10.00 12.81 -3.52
C TRP A 151 9.94 14.09 -4.34
N ASN A 152 10.34 15.23 -3.75
CA ASN A 152 10.23 16.57 -4.33
C ASN A 152 8.80 16.85 -4.84
N ALA A 153 7.79 16.48 -4.07
CA ALA A 153 6.37 16.60 -4.38
C ALA A 153 5.58 16.92 -3.12
N ASP A 154 4.44 17.60 -3.28
CA ASP A 154 3.49 17.85 -2.16
C ASP A 154 2.96 16.53 -1.59
N ARG A 155 3.18 16.33 -0.30
CA ARG A 155 2.71 15.18 0.49
C ARG A 155 1.86 15.61 1.68
N SER A 156 1.38 16.84 1.70
CA SER A 156 0.64 17.45 2.83
C SER A 156 -0.60 16.65 3.24
N HIS A 157 -1.24 15.96 2.30
CA HIS A 157 -2.39 15.08 2.55
C HIS A 157 -2.06 13.88 3.46
N LEU A 158 -0.79 13.42 3.49
CA LEU A 158 -0.38 12.21 4.18
C LEU A 158 -0.61 12.30 5.71
N ALA A 159 -0.25 13.43 6.33
CA ALA A 159 -0.44 13.61 7.77
C ALA A 159 -1.93 13.54 8.15
N THR A 160 -2.80 14.18 7.37
CA THR A 160 -4.25 14.18 7.61
C THR A 160 -4.85 12.79 7.40
N GLY A 161 -4.42 12.06 6.36
CA GLY A 161 -4.87 10.69 6.09
C GLY A 161 -4.49 9.74 7.22
N LEU A 162 -3.21 9.75 7.65
CA LEU A 162 -2.74 8.91 8.76
C LEU A 162 -3.43 9.28 10.09
N GLU A 163 -3.64 10.56 10.38
CA GLU A 163 -4.35 11.01 11.58
C GLU A 163 -5.80 10.49 11.61
N LYS A 164 -6.52 10.59 10.50
CA LYS A 164 -7.90 10.06 10.37
C LYS A 164 -7.93 8.55 10.56
N GLU A 165 -6.98 7.82 9.98
CA GLU A 165 -6.90 6.36 10.09
C GLU A 165 -6.60 5.92 11.53
N ILE A 166 -5.62 6.55 12.20
CA ILE A 166 -5.29 6.30 13.61
C ILE A 166 -6.49 6.61 14.50
N ALA A 167 -7.22 7.71 14.22
CA ALA A 167 -8.40 8.09 15.00
C ALA A 167 -9.58 7.11 14.81
N ALA A 168 -9.74 6.54 13.62
CA ALA A 168 -10.78 5.55 13.33
C ALA A 168 -10.55 4.24 14.09
N ASP A 169 -9.32 3.71 14.02
CA ASP A 169 -8.92 2.52 14.78
C ASP A 169 -7.40 2.53 15.07
N PRO A 170 -6.97 2.89 16.29
CA PRO A 170 -5.56 2.89 16.66
C PRO A 170 -4.89 1.50 16.63
N GLN A 171 -5.70 0.41 16.57
CA GLN A 171 -5.18 -0.94 16.51
C GLN A 171 -4.94 -1.43 15.07
N SER A 172 -5.51 -0.73 14.07
CA SER A 172 -5.39 -1.12 12.66
C SER A 172 -4.08 -0.71 12.02
N ILE A 173 -3.39 0.29 12.58
CA ILE A 173 -2.16 0.86 12.01
C ILE A 173 -1.10 1.16 13.09
N THR A 174 0.17 1.01 12.74
CA THR A 174 1.28 1.55 13.52
C THR A 174 2.24 2.31 12.61
N VAL A 175 2.50 3.57 12.92
CA VAL A 175 3.45 4.43 12.22
C VAL A 175 4.78 4.42 12.95
N VAL A 176 5.88 4.18 12.22
CA VAL A 176 7.24 4.06 12.77
C VAL A 176 8.17 5.02 12.06
N VAL A 177 8.90 5.80 12.83
CA VAL A 177 9.97 6.69 12.34
C VAL A 177 11.35 6.16 12.72
N ALA A 178 12.33 6.40 11.88
CA ALA A 178 13.74 6.34 12.22
C ALA A 178 14.24 7.78 12.42
N GLU A 179 14.78 8.08 13.59
CA GLU A 179 15.24 9.42 13.98
C GLU A 179 16.75 9.42 14.22
N ALA A 180 17.42 10.45 13.71
CA ALA A 180 18.82 10.77 14.02
C ALA A 180 18.85 12.15 14.71
N GLY A 181 19.09 12.17 16.03
CA GLY A 181 18.82 13.36 16.83
C GLY A 181 17.35 13.74 16.74
N ASP A 182 17.09 14.98 16.32
CA ASP A 182 15.72 15.51 16.14
C ASP A 182 15.19 15.39 14.71
N GLU A 183 15.97 14.82 13.79
CA GLU A 183 15.57 14.67 12.39
C GLU A 183 14.88 13.30 12.14
N VAL A 184 13.72 13.30 11.49
CA VAL A 184 13.12 12.09 10.92
C VAL A 184 13.83 11.77 9.61
N VAL A 185 14.60 10.69 9.58
CA VAL A 185 15.44 10.31 8.44
C VAL A 185 14.82 9.22 7.58
N SER A 186 13.82 8.51 8.11
CA SER A 186 13.03 7.53 7.39
C SER A 186 11.72 7.27 8.14
N ALA A 187 10.67 6.92 7.41
CA ALA A 187 9.38 6.57 8.02
C ALA A 187 8.68 5.47 7.24
N GLY A 188 7.83 4.72 7.91
CA GLY A 188 6.95 3.75 7.30
C GLY A 188 5.92 3.25 8.29
N TRP A 189 4.80 2.74 7.78
CA TRP A 189 3.73 2.23 8.62
C TRP A 189 3.32 0.83 8.22
N VAL A 190 2.70 0.14 9.15
CA VAL A 190 2.14 -1.19 8.98
C VAL A 190 0.65 -1.14 9.28
N ARG A 191 -0.17 -1.67 8.36
CA ARG A 191 -1.61 -1.88 8.56
C ARG A 191 -1.88 -3.34 8.82
N TYR A 192 -2.72 -3.62 9.79
CA TYR A 192 -3.13 -4.99 10.17
C TYR A 192 -4.52 -5.25 9.61
N VAL A 193 -4.60 -5.96 8.49
CA VAL A 193 -5.88 -6.13 7.78
C VAL A 193 -6.82 -7.01 8.58
N PRO A 194 -8.00 -6.50 9.01
CA PRO A 194 -8.94 -7.26 9.83
C PRO A 194 -9.44 -8.54 9.15
N GLY A 195 -9.64 -9.60 9.93
CA GLY A 195 -10.16 -10.88 9.43
C GLY A 195 -9.21 -11.66 8.52
N THR A 196 -7.95 -11.20 8.36
CA THR A 196 -6.96 -11.83 7.49
C THR A 196 -5.67 -12.19 8.24
N GLY A 197 -4.83 -13.00 7.62
CA GLY A 197 -3.46 -13.25 8.10
C GLY A 197 -2.46 -12.15 7.72
N PHE A 198 -2.87 -11.08 7.05
CA PHE A 198 -1.97 -10.11 6.46
C PHE A 198 -1.71 -8.88 7.35
N ALA A 199 -0.46 -8.43 7.31
CA ALA A 199 -0.07 -7.06 7.55
C ALA A 199 0.55 -6.48 6.27
N THR A 200 0.20 -5.24 5.92
CA THR A 200 0.69 -4.54 4.74
C THR A 200 1.65 -3.44 5.15
N LEU A 201 2.80 -3.34 4.47
CA LEU A 201 3.81 -2.33 4.76
C LEU A 201 3.75 -1.19 3.74
N TRP A 202 3.73 0.02 4.25
CA TRP A 202 3.59 1.25 3.48
C TRP A 202 4.69 2.25 3.84
N GLY A 203 4.92 3.23 2.96
CA GLY A 203 6.00 4.17 3.14
C GLY A 203 7.36 3.49 3.01
N GLY A 204 8.32 3.84 3.87
CA GLY A 204 9.66 3.28 3.84
C GLY A 204 10.66 4.16 3.11
N SER A 205 10.27 5.40 2.80
CA SER A 205 11.18 6.42 2.26
C SER A 205 12.32 6.70 3.22
N THR A 206 13.49 6.98 2.67
CA THR A 206 14.68 7.33 3.44
C THR A 206 15.38 8.51 2.79
N LEU A 207 15.72 9.54 3.57
CA LEU A 207 16.50 10.68 3.12
C LEU A 207 17.80 10.24 2.45
N VAL A 208 18.16 10.86 1.32
CA VAL A 208 19.31 10.48 0.50
C VAL A 208 20.60 10.30 1.31
N PRO A 209 20.99 11.21 2.26
CA PRO A 209 22.20 11.06 3.06
C PRO A 209 22.18 9.83 4.00
N TRP A 210 21.00 9.26 4.25
CA TRP A 210 20.78 8.14 5.16
C TRP A 210 20.54 6.81 4.47
N ARG A 211 20.47 6.79 3.13
CA ARG A 211 20.33 5.58 2.32
C ARG A 211 21.55 4.66 2.45
N ARG A 212 21.37 3.37 2.16
CA ARG A 212 22.40 2.31 2.20
C ARG A 212 23.01 2.04 3.59
N ARG A 213 22.42 2.58 4.66
CA ARG A 213 22.87 2.36 6.05
C ARG A 213 22.03 1.30 6.78
N GLY A 214 21.14 0.58 6.09
CA GLY A 214 20.34 -0.49 6.69
C GLY A 214 19.03 -0.05 7.35
N ILE A 215 18.71 1.26 7.36
CA ILE A 215 17.53 1.83 8.03
C ILE A 215 16.22 1.22 7.48
N TYR A 216 16.05 1.15 6.16
CA TYR A 216 14.86 0.54 5.56
C TYR A 216 14.68 -0.92 6.00
N ARG A 217 15.76 -1.73 5.99
CA ARG A 217 15.71 -3.10 6.46
C ARG A 217 15.32 -3.19 7.94
N ALA A 218 15.85 -2.30 8.77
CA ALA A 218 15.49 -2.23 10.19
C ALA A 218 14.01 -1.88 10.39
N LEU A 219 13.47 -0.93 9.61
CA LEU A 219 12.04 -0.59 9.61
C LEU A 219 11.17 -1.78 9.18
N VAL A 220 11.54 -2.53 8.15
CA VAL A 220 10.82 -3.74 7.72
C VAL A 220 10.82 -4.77 8.85
N THR A 221 11.98 -5.07 9.43
CA THR A 221 12.12 -6.02 10.54
C THR A 221 11.31 -5.58 11.78
N TYR A 222 11.35 -4.30 12.12
CA TYR A 222 10.59 -3.77 13.26
C TYR A 222 9.08 -3.95 13.05
N ARG A 223 8.57 -3.57 11.87
CA ARG A 223 7.15 -3.71 11.52
C ARG A 223 6.71 -5.18 11.42
N ALA A 224 7.59 -6.09 11.00
CA ALA A 224 7.33 -7.53 11.05
C ALA A 224 7.14 -8.03 12.49
N ARG A 225 7.92 -7.52 13.45
CA ARG A 225 7.74 -7.86 14.88
C ARG A 225 6.41 -7.35 15.42
N LEU A 226 6.01 -6.13 15.05
CA LEU A 226 4.69 -5.59 15.38
C LEU A 226 3.55 -6.42 14.77
N ALA A 227 3.73 -6.89 13.54
CA ALA A 227 2.77 -7.77 12.88
C ALA A 227 2.63 -9.12 13.60
N ALA A 228 3.76 -9.72 14.04
CA ALA A 228 3.75 -10.95 14.83
C ALA A 228 3.03 -10.79 16.17
N GLN A 229 3.19 -9.64 16.85
CA GLN A 229 2.50 -9.34 18.11
C GLN A 229 0.97 -9.23 17.97
N ARG A 230 0.49 -9.09 16.72
CA ARG A 230 -0.93 -9.04 16.35
C ARG A 230 -1.39 -10.28 15.57
N ASP A 231 -0.67 -11.40 15.73
CA ASP A 231 -0.97 -12.70 15.12
C ASP A 231 -1.08 -12.67 13.58
N ARG A 232 -0.41 -11.70 12.93
CA ARG A 232 -0.31 -11.69 11.47
C ARG A 232 0.76 -12.68 11.03
N THR A 233 0.45 -13.44 10.00
CA THR A 233 1.31 -14.52 9.50
C THR A 233 2.02 -14.18 8.19
N LEU A 234 1.47 -13.22 7.44
CA LEU A 234 1.98 -12.79 6.14
C LEU A 234 2.20 -11.27 6.12
N LEU A 235 3.34 -10.87 5.54
CA LEU A 235 3.61 -9.49 5.14
C LEU A 235 3.40 -9.32 3.65
N GLN A 236 2.80 -8.19 3.25
CA GLN A 236 2.65 -7.77 1.86
C GLN A 236 3.24 -6.37 1.67
N VAL A 237 3.88 -6.15 0.52
CA VAL A 237 4.41 -4.84 0.10
C VAL A 237 4.21 -4.70 -1.41
N ASP A 238 3.70 -3.56 -1.86
CA ASP A 238 3.86 -3.13 -3.24
C ASP A 238 5.24 -2.46 -3.34
N ALA A 239 6.17 -3.15 -3.97
CA ALA A 239 7.58 -2.82 -3.94
C ALA A 239 8.02 -2.13 -5.23
N SER A 240 8.64 -0.95 -5.10
CA SER A 240 9.37 -0.31 -6.18
C SER A 240 10.59 -1.14 -6.61
N ASP A 241 11.16 -0.85 -7.76
CA ASP A 241 12.39 -1.48 -8.24
C ASP A 241 13.58 -1.29 -7.28
N GLU A 242 13.60 -0.20 -6.49
CA GLU A 242 14.64 0.04 -5.47
C GLU A 242 14.45 -0.83 -4.22
N SER A 243 13.22 -1.00 -3.75
CA SER A 243 12.90 -1.72 -2.51
C SER A 243 12.80 -3.24 -2.72
N ARG A 244 12.32 -3.70 -3.88
CA ARG A 244 12.12 -5.11 -4.22
C ARG A 244 13.35 -5.99 -3.93
N PRO A 245 14.60 -5.65 -4.37
CA PRO A 245 15.76 -6.50 -4.09
C PRO A 245 16.08 -6.61 -2.60
N ILE A 246 15.74 -5.59 -1.80
CA ILE A 246 15.94 -5.62 -0.34
C ILE A 246 14.93 -6.57 0.29
N LEU A 247 13.65 -6.46 -0.09
CA LEU A 247 12.57 -7.31 0.42
C LEU A 247 12.77 -8.78 0.05
N GLN A 248 13.23 -9.06 -1.18
CA GLN A 248 13.55 -10.42 -1.61
C GLN A 248 14.69 -11.03 -0.77
N ARG A 249 15.75 -10.26 -0.47
CA ARG A 249 16.82 -10.72 0.45
C ARG A 249 16.34 -10.95 1.88
N LEU A 250 15.22 -10.34 2.25
CA LEU A 250 14.55 -10.57 3.53
C LEU A 250 13.56 -11.76 3.49
N GLY A 251 13.44 -12.44 2.34
CA GLY A 251 12.63 -13.64 2.18
C GLY A 251 11.20 -13.40 1.69
N LEU A 252 10.86 -12.18 1.22
CA LEU A 252 9.60 -11.95 0.54
C LEU A 252 9.71 -12.40 -0.92
N VAL A 253 8.64 -13.01 -1.43
CA VAL A 253 8.56 -13.60 -2.77
C VAL A 253 7.72 -12.73 -3.67
N PRO A 254 8.16 -12.38 -4.89
CA PRO A 254 7.33 -11.73 -5.90
C PRO A 254 6.17 -12.65 -6.31
N VAL A 255 4.95 -12.14 -6.29
CA VAL A 255 3.74 -12.93 -6.60
C VAL A 255 2.99 -12.40 -7.82
N THR A 256 3.04 -11.09 -8.06
CA THR A 256 2.47 -10.42 -9.23
C THR A 256 3.06 -9.01 -9.34
N THR A 257 2.67 -8.29 -10.39
CA THR A 257 2.87 -6.84 -10.49
C THR A 257 1.55 -6.11 -10.27
N THR A 258 1.61 -4.83 -9.91
CA THR A 258 0.47 -3.93 -9.92
C THR A 258 0.86 -2.63 -10.61
N THR A 259 -0.11 -2.02 -11.31
CA THR A 259 0.07 -0.72 -11.96
C THR A 259 -1.14 0.13 -11.65
N PRO A 260 -0.96 1.29 -11.00
CA PRO A 260 -2.01 2.28 -10.88
C PRO A 260 -2.37 2.84 -12.27
N TYR A 261 -3.65 2.86 -12.61
CA TYR A 261 -4.18 3.57 -13.77
C TYR A 261 -5.01 4.74 -13.26
N VAL A 262 -4.56 5.97 -13.48
CA VAL A 262 -5.19 7.18 -12.93
C VAL A 262 -5.98 7.89 -14.03
N TYR A 263 -7.26 8.17 -13.73
CA TYR A 263 -8.09 9.07 -14.52
C TYR A 263 -8.26 10.39 -13.77
N THR A 264 -8.02 11.49 -14.46
CA THR A 264 -8.26 12.86 -13.95
C THR A 264 -9.28 13.53 -14.88
N PRO A 265 -10.42 14.01 -14.36
CA PRO A 265 -11.48 14.68 -15.13
C PRO A 265 -11.04 15.93 -15.87
#